data_a922f7ad1d613722d9b35efbf3c968b0
#
_entry.id   a922f7ad1d613722d9b35efbf3c968b0
#
_cell.length_a   1.000
_cell.length_b   1.000
_cell.length_c   1.000
_cell.angle_alpha   90.00
_cell.angle_beta   90.00
_cell.angle_gamma   90.00
#
_symmetry.space_group_name_H-M   'P 1'
#
loop_
_entity.id
_entity.type
_entity.pdbx_description
1 polymer ?
#
loop_
_entity_poly.entity_id
_entity_poly.type
_entity_poly.pdbx_seq_one_letter_code
_entity_poly.pdbx_strand_id
1 'polypeptide(L)'
;MSYKYINNILAEVNLSWKFNNLIPNFGTITEGPCWDGENLLFSNISHNRVLSYNIKNKTINEIFSDTGEANGLNFNINGELFACEGGRRRIAKYNLDGSKETVVDNLDGVKINSPNDLAINNKGDIFFSDRVEDINPEMGLSFSSIISAEKQKDGRYKAFRRTFDTSMPNGLLFNEDQSILYVAQSDYRADRERELRSYKVNEDNSLSEMKVLHDFGPHRGIDGMTLAKDPSNQEIYIVAATGWEISGPKGNITIFDKNGKVIERHETPCERPTNCTIIDKKIYVTSIEGHLLVAETDLDGLLLYPN
;
A
#
# COMPACT_ATOMS: atom_id res chain seq x y z
N MET A 1 -24.94 -21.19 -14.05
CA MET A 1 -24.60 -20.24 -12.95
C MET A 1 -25.90 -19.75 -12.34
N SER A 2 -26.17 -20.06 -11.08
CA SER A 2 -27.49 -19.87 -10.50
C SER A 2 -27.72 -18.45 -10.03
N TYR A 3 -28.93 -17.94 -10.24
CA TYR A 3 -29.45 -16.63 -9.77
C TYR A 3 -29.20 -16.30 -8.27
N LYS A 4 -28.81 -17.29 -7.47
CA LYS A 4 -28.41 -17.07 -6.06
C LYS A 4 -27.11 -16.32 -5.88
N TYR A 5 -26.18 -16.39 -6.87
CA TYR A 5 -24.90 -15.68 -6.78
C TYR A 5 -25.06 -14.17 -7.03
N ILE A 6 -26.01 -13.79 -7.89
CA ILE A 6 -26.25 -12.37 -8.23
C ILE A 6 -26.96 -11.65 -7.07
N ASN A 7 -27.85 -12.32 -6.35
CA ASN A 7 -28.58 -11.70 -5.24
C ASN A 7 -27.73 -11.47 -3.98
N ASN A 8 -26.67 -12.24 -3.76
CA ASN A 8 -25.73 -11.97 -2.64
C ASN A 8 -24.81 -10.78 -2.91
N ILE A 9 -24.54 -10.47 -4.19
CA ILE A 9 -23.73 -9.29 -4.56
C ILE A 9 -24.55 -8.00 -4.41
N LEU A 10 -25.86 -8.04 -4.59
CA LEU A 10 -26.73 -6.87 -4.53
C LEU A 10 -27.24 -6.54 -3.11
N ALA A 11 -27.10 -7.43 -2.14
CA ALA A 11 -27.54 -7.22 -0.76
C ALA A 11 -26.52 -6.48 0.14
N GLU A 12 -25.29 -6.26 -0.33
CA GLU A 12 -24.20 -5.64 0.45
C GLU A 12 -23.86 -4.20 0.01
N VAL A 13 -24.67 -3.53 -0.77
CA VAL A 13 -24.49 -2.12 -1.12
C VAL A 13 -25.12 -1.26 -0.01
N ASN A 14 -24.48 -1.22 1.14
CA ASN A 14 -24.76 -0.20 2.13
C ASN A 14 -24.14 1.12 1.70
N LEU A 15 -24.91 2.19 1.84
CA LEU A 15 -24.64 3.61 1.60
C LEU A 15 -23.19 3.93 1.18
N SER A 16 -22.95 3.89 -0.12
CA SER A 16 -21.64 4.18 -0.72
C SER A 16 -21.09 5.52 -0.21
N TRP A 17 -19.85 5.53 0.25
CA TRP A 17 -19.16 6.77 0.57
C TRP A 17 -19.19 7.73 -0.63
N LYS A 18 -19.34 9.02 -0.36
CA LYS A 18 -19.37 10.04 -1.40
C LYS A 18 -17.97 10.60 -1.59
N PHE A 19 -17.28 10.14 -2.60
CA PHE A 19 -15.96 10.63 -2.94
C PHE A 19 -16.00 11.95 -3.69
N ASN A 20 -15.14 12.87 -3.25
CA ASN A 20 -14.84 14.13 -3.94
C ASN A 20 -13.38 14.10 -4.39
N ASN A 21 -13.08 14.68 -5.54
CA ASN A 21 -11.71 14.88 -5.98
C ASN A 21 -11.17 16.18 -5.36
N LEU A 22 -10.07 16.07 -4.61
CA LEU A 22 -9.46 17.21 -3.89
C LEU A 22 -8.57 18.06 -4.77
N ILE A 23 -8.03 17.48 -5.83
CA ILE A 23 -6.98 18.09 -6.64
C ILE A 23 -7.28 17.90 -8.13
N PRO A 24 -6.76 18.79 -8.99
CA PRO A 24 -6.76 18.51 -10.42
C PRO A 24 -6.07 17.18 -10.70
N ASN A 25 -6.56 16.44 -11.69
CA ASN A 25 -5.88 15.23 -12.15
C ASN A 25 -4.47 15.60 -12.64
N PHE A 26 -3.45 14.98 -12.04
CA PHE A 26 -2.05 15.20 -12.42
C PHE A 26 -1.63 14.43 -13.69
N GLY A 27 -2.54 13.68 -14.30
CA GLY A 27 -2.29 12.95 -15.56
C GLY A 27 -1.38 11.73 -15.42
N THR A 28 -0.96 11.38 -14.22
CA THR A 28 -0.11 10.25 -13.93
C THR A 28 -0.31 9.75 -12.51
N ILE A 29 0.08 8.52 -12.26
CA ILE A 29 -0.17 7.78 -11.03
C ILE A 29 0.16 8.59 -9.77
N THR A 30 -0.80 8.66 -8.85
CA THR A 30 -0.61 9.05 -7.46
C THR A 30 -0.60 7.81 -6.58
N GLU A 31 0.26 7.77 -5.54
CA GLU A 31 0.48 6.61 -4.68
C GLU A 31 0.99 6.97 -3.28
N GLY A 32 1.11 5.96 -2.43
CA GLY A 32 1.77 6.03 -1.13
C GLY A 32 1.24 7.10 -0.20
N PRO A 33 -0.08 7.25 0.02
CA PRO A 33 -0.61 8.29 0.87
C PRO A 33 -0.23 8.04 2.34
N CYS A 34 0.51 8.96 2.96
CA CYS A 34 0.89 8.88 4.36
C CYS A 34 0.75 10.23 5.07
N TRP A 35 0.65 10.22 6.39
CA TRP A 35 0.33 11.39 7.21
C TRP A 35 1.52 11.82 8.06
N ASP A 36 1.89 13.11 8.05
CA ASP A 36 2.99 13.66 8.84
C ASP A 36 2.56 14.31 10.16
N GLY A 37 1.24 14.31 10.45
CA GLY A 37 0.65 15.03 11.60
C GLY A 37 -0.02 16.34 11.24
N GLU A 38 0.24 16.87 10.04
CA GLU A 38 -0.33 18.12 9.53
C GLU A 38 -0.74 18.02 8.05
N ASN A 39 0.00 17.28 7.27
CA ASN A 39 -0.17 17.18 5.82
C ASN A 39 -0.29 15.72 5.38
N LEU A 40 -1.10 15.49 4.37
CA LEU A 40 -1.12 14.24 3.64
C LEU A 40 -0.06 14.28 2.55
N LEU A 41 0.94 13.41 2.67
CA LEU A 41 1.97 13.23 1.66
C LEU A 41 1.55 12.12 0.70
N PHE A 42 1.91 12.24 -0.57
CA PHE A 42 1.71 11.20 -1.57
C PHE A 42 2.70 11.36 -2.73
N SER A 43 3.05 10.27 -3.34
CA SER A 43 3.91 10.25 -4.52
C SER A 43 3.12 10.55 -5.80
N ASN A 44 3.79 11.17 -6.78
CA ASN A 44 3.31 11.33 -8.14
C ASN A 44 4.41 10.76 -9.06
N ILE A 45 4.31 9.45 -9.29
CA ILE A 45 5.41 8.57 -9.70
C ILE A 45 6.13 9.07 -10.94
N SER A 46 5.46 9.13 -12.08
CA SER A 46 6.10 9.48 -13.36
C SER A 46 6.59 10.92 -13.44
N HIS A 47 6.11 11.81 -12.55
CA HIS A 47 6.63 13.16 -12.42
C HIS A 47 7.81 13.25 -11.43
N ASN A 48 8.26 12.14 -10.88
CA ASN A 48 9.42 12.08 -9.98
C ASN A 48 9.34 13.05 -8.81
N ARG A 49 8.18 13.13 -8.14
CA ARG A 49 7.96 14.07 -7.04
C ARG A 49 7.09 13.47 -5.93
N VAL A 50 7.25 14.01 -4.73
CA VAL A 50 6.33 13.81 -3.61
C VAL A 50 5.63 15.13 -3.34
N LEU A 51 4.33 15.06 -3.22
CA LEU A 51 3.44 16.18 -2.96
C LEU A 51 2.94 16.11 -1.52
N SER A 52 2.65 17.27 -0.97
CA SER A 52 2.05 17.47 0.35
C SER A 52 0.74 18.23 0.18
N TYR A 53 -0.35 17.68 0.68
CA TYR A 53 -1.65 18.34 0.75
C TYR A 53 -1.95 18.74 2.20
N ASN A 54 -1.99 20.05 2.45
CA ASN A 54 -2.41 20.57 3.76
C ASN A 54 -3.94 20.51 3.88
N ILE A 55 -4.43 19.71 4.83
CA ILE A 55 -5.88 19.46 4.98
C ILE A 55 -6.63 20.73 5.41
N LYS A 56 -6.01 21.60 6.23
CA LYS A 56 -6.66 22.79 6.80
C LYS A 56 -6.85 23.89 5.76
N ASN A 57 -5.79 24.25 5.06
CA ASN A 57 -5.81 25.36 4.10
C ASN A 57 -6.01 24.92 2.63
N LYS A 58 -6.08 23.59 2.39
CA LYS A 58 -6.32 22.97 1.07
C LYS A 58 -5.28 23.35 0.01
N THR A 59 -4.03 23.54 0.44
CA THR A 59 -2.91 23.84 -0.45
C THR A 59 -2.11 22.58 -0.76
N ILE A 60 -1.54 22.54 -1.97
CA ILE A 60 -0.64 21.49 -2.42
C ILE A 60 0.72 22.09 -2.68
N ASN A 61 1.74 21.44 -2.19
CA ASN A 61 3.14 21.79 -2.43
C ASN A 61 3.93 20.58 -2.89
N GLU A 62 4.89 20.79 -3.77
CA GLU A 62 5.93 19.81 -4.03
C GLU A 62 6.98 19.93 -2.94
N ILE A 63 7.21 18.83 -2.21
CA ILE A 63 8.16 18.81 -1.09
C ILE A 63 9.44 18.05 -1.41
N PHE A 64 9.37 17.11 -2.37
CA PHE A 64 10.55 16.44 -2.92
C PHE A 64 10.42 16.31 -4.43
N SER A 65 11.47 16.65 -5.15
CA SER A 65 11.68 16.40 -6.58
C SER A 65 12.73 15.32 -6.79
N ASP A 66 12.89 14.87 -8.02
CA ASP A 66 13.90 13.84 -8.37
C ASP A 66 13.85 12.63 -7.44
N THR A 67 12.66 12.04 -7.33
CA THR A 67 12.36 10.98 -6.36
C THR A 67 12.65 9.56 -6.88
N GLY A 68 13.16 9.43 -8.11
CA GLY A 68 13.49 8.12 -8.68
C GLY A 68 12.26 7.20 -8.79
N GLU A 69 11.14 7.78 -9.25
CA GLU A 69 9.86 7.08 -9.34
C GLU A 69 9.41 6.52 -7.97
N ALA A 70 9.47 7.37 -6.93
CA ALA A 70 8.96 6.99 -5.62
C ALA A 70 7.50 6.57 -5.72
N ASN A 71 7.19 5.41 -5.12
CA ASN A 71 5.88 4.78 -5.08
C ASN A 71 5.34 4.81 -3.64
N GLY A 72 5.39 3.72 -2.89
CA GLY A 72 4.97 3.67 -1.50
C GLY A 72 5.80 4.60 -0.61
N LEU A 73 5.13 5.29 0.29
CA LEU A 73 5.71 6.17 1.30
C LEU A 73 5.20 5.76 2.68
N ASN A 74 6.05 5.77 3.69
CA ASN A 74 5.58 5.58 5.06
C ASN A 74 6.52 6.23 6.07
N PHE A 75 5.98 6.60 7.23
CA PHE A 75 6.74 7.05 8.37
C PHE A 75 7.02 5.89 9.32
N ASN A 76 8.21 5.87 9.93
CA ASN A 76 8.42 5.03 11.10
C ASN A 76 7.88 5.72 12.36
N ILE A 77 7.91 5.02 13.49
CA ILE A 77 7.41 5.53 14.78
C ILE A 77 8.13 6.82 15.26
N ASN A 78 9.32 7.11 14.73
CA ASN A 78 10.08 8.31 15.07
C ASN A 78 9.80 9.48 14.12
N GLY A 79 8.90 9.34 13.16
CA GLY A 79 8.59 10.37 12.17
C GLY A 79 9.63 10.50 11.06
N GLU A 80 10.45 9.49 10.82
CA GLU A 80 11.35 9.44 9.68
C GLU A 80 10.62 8.89 8.45
N LEU A 81 10.68 9.60 7.34
CA LEU A 81 10.00 9.25 6.08
C LEU A 81 10.86 8.31 5.23
N PHE A 82 10.25 7.21 4.80
CA PHE A 82 10.85 6.24 3.89
C PHE A 82 10.03 6.11 2.61
N ALA A 83 10.72 5.79 1.50
CA ALA A 83 10.14 5.66 0.18
C ALA A 83 10.67 4.44 -0.57
N CYS A 84 9.80 3.79 -1.32
CA CYS A 84 10.15 2.83 -2.36
C CYS A 84 10.50 3.59 -3.64
N GLU A 85 11.76 3.74 -3.99
CA GLU A 85 12.20 4.35 -5.27
C GLU A 85 12.36 3.26 -6.34
N GLY A 86 11.27 2.96 -7.07
CA GLY A 86 11.24 1.90 -8.08
C GLY A 86 12.24 2.10 -9.20
N GLY A 87 12.32 3.31 -9.75
CA GLY A 87 13.26 3.64 -10.83
C GLY A 87 14.73 3.64 -10.40
N ARG A 88 15.04 3.95 -9.14
CA ARG A 88 16.39 3.85 -8.58
C ARG A 88 16.68 2.48 -7.97
N ARG A 89 15.64 1.68 -7.79
CA ARG A 89 15.77 0.32 -7.29
C ARG A 89 16.39 0.29 -5.89
N ARG A 90 15.75 1.05 -4.95
CA ARG A 90 16.20 1.17 -3.55
C ARG A 90 15.05 1.55 -2.63
N ILE A 91 15.24 1.28 -1.35
CA ILE A 91 14.52 1.97 -0.27
C ILE A 91 15.36 3.17 0.13
N ALA A 92 14.74 4.34 0.18
CA ALA A 92 15.39 5.59 0.56
C ALA A 92 14.73 6.19 1.79
N LYS A 93 15.54 6.85 2.64
CA LYS A 93 15.09 7.75 3.69
C LYS A 93 15.12 9.18 3.16
N TYR A 94 14.04 9.91 3.38
CA TYR A 94 13.87 11.30 2.97
C TYR A 94 14.04 12.22 4.16
N ASN A 95 14.94 13.17 4.09
CA ASN A 95 15.23 14.12 5.14
C ASN A 95 14.57 15.48 4.88
N LEU A 96 14.26 16.21 5.94
CA LEU A 96 13.60 17.54 5.86
C LEU A 96 14.38 18.59 5.07
N ASP A 97 15.70 18.43 4.94
CA ASP A 97 16.54 19.31 4.11
C ASP A 97 16.48 18.99 2.61
N GLY A 98 15.66 18.02 2.22
CA GLY A 98 15.50 17.56 0.84
C GLY A 98 16.49 16.46 0.41
N SER A 99 17.49 16.14 1.26
CA SER A 99 18.41 15.04 0.97
C SER A 99 17.75 13.68 1.07
N LYS A 100 18.28 12.70 0.36
CA LYS A 100 17.81 11.33 0.33
C LYS A 100 18.95 10.36 0.52
N GLU A 101 18.81 9.45 1.47
CA GLU A 101 19.81 8.46 1.82
C GLU A 101 19.35 7.08 1.37
N THR A 102 20.26 6.30 0.78
CA THR A 102 19.97 4.90 0.48
C THR A 102 19.96 4.09 1.77
N VAL A 103 18.83 3.45 2.06
CA VAL A 103 18.66 2.52 3.17
C VAL A 103 19.14 1.13 2.75
N VAL A 104 18.60 0.62 1.66
CA VAL A 104 19.00 -0.65 1.05
C VAL A 104 18.71 -0.62 -0.45
N ASP A 105 19.59 -1.22 -1.25
CA ASP A 105 19.44 -1.32 -2.71
C ASP A 105 19.85 -2.68 -3.26
N ASN A 106 20.25 -3.60 -2.40
CA ASN A 106 20.67 -4.93 -2.80
C ASN A 106 20.29 -5.99 -1.77
N LEU A 107 20.17 -7.24 -2.24
CA LEU A 107 20.03 -8.46 -1.44
C LEU A 107 21.25 -9.34 -1.76
N ASP A 108 22.12 -9.56 -0.76
CA ASP A 108 23.36 -10.33 -0.89
C ASP A 108 24.23 -9.92 -2.10
N GLY A 109 24.32 -8.61 -2.37
CA GLY A 109 25.11 -8.03 -3.45
C GLY A 109 24.43 -7.98 -4.81
N VAL A 110 23.23 -8.54 -4.95
CA VAL A 110 22.40 -8.42 -6.17
C VAL A 110 21.41 -7.27 -5.98
N LYS A 111 21.37 -6.35 -6.93
CA LYS A 111 20.46 -5.20 -6.87
C LYS A 111 19.01 -5.66 -6.83
N ILE A 112 18.21 -5.08 -5.93
CA ILE A 112 16.75 -5.32 -5.87
C ILE A 112 16.06 -4.88 -7.16
N ASN A 113 14.82 -5.33 -7.38
CA ASN A 113 14.10 -5.09 -8.63
C ASN A 113 13.47 -3.70 -8.68
N SER A 114 12.20 -3.61 -8.34
CA SER A 114 11.42 -2.38 -8.33
C SER A 114 10.57 -2.37 -7.05
N PRO A 115 11.10 -1.83 -5.93
CA PRO A 115 10.33 -1.75 -4.71
C PRO A 115 9.09 -0.91 -4.93
N ASN A 116 7.93 -1.43 -4.46
CA ASN A 116 6.63 -0.85 -4.74
C ASN A 116 5.98 -0.23 -3.51
N ASP A 117 5.66 -1.02 -2.49
CA ASP A 117 5.05 -0.52 -1.25
C ASP A 117 5.80 -1.02 -0.02
N LEU A 118 5.58 -0.39 1.14
CA LEU A 118 6.33 -0.69 2.37
C LEU A 118 5.48 -0.58 3.64
N ALA A 119 5.79 -1.43 4.60
CA ALA A 119 5.31 -1.36 5.98
C ALA A 119 6.50 -1.37 6.95
N ILE A 120 6.42 -0.57 8.01
CA ILE A 120 7.52 -0.42 8.98
C ILE A 120 7.03 -0.92 10.34
N ASN A 121 7.84 -1.75 11.01
CA ASN A 121 7.49 -2.23 12.34
C ASN A 121 7.98 -1.27 13.45
N ASN A 122 7.57 -1.52 14.69
CA ASN A 122 7.96 -0.71 15.86
C ASN A 122 9.47 -0.75 16.17
N LYS A 123 10.21 -1.73 15.61
CA LYS A 123 11.67 -1.80 15.72
C LYS A 123 12.37 -0.90 14.69
N GLY A 124 11.63 -0.38 13.71
CA GLY A 124 12.14 0.39 12.58
C GLY A 124 12.63 -0.47 11.42
N ASP A 125 12.33 -1.78 11.42
CA ASP A 125 12.61 -2.64 10.28
C ASP A 125 11.55 -2.41 9.19
N ILE A 126 11.99 -2.35 7.94
CA ILE A 126 11.16 -1.99 6.79
C ILE A 126 10.90 -3.26 5.99
N PHE A 127 9.63 -3.64 5.87
CA PHE A 127 9.19 -4.68 4.95
C PHE A 127 8.70 -4.00 3.67
N PHE A 128 9.09 -4.51 2.52
CA PHE A 128 8.67 -3.95 1.25
C PHE A 128 8.44 -5.03 0.20
N SER A 129 7.52 -4.76 -0.71
CA SER A 129 7.30 -5.59 -1.89
C SER A 129 8.30 -5.21 -2.97
N ASP A 130 9.11 -6.18 -3.42
CA ASP A 130 10.04 -6.02 -4.52
C ASP A 130 9.54 -6.80 -5.75
N ARG A 131 9.29 -6.10 -6.84
CA ARG A 131 8.58 -6.62 -8.01
C ARG A 131 9.49 -6.70 -9.22
N VAL A 132 9.40 -7.82 -9.95
CA VAL A 132 9.95 -7.93 -11.30
C VAL A 132 8.91 -7.37 -12.27
N GLU A 133 9.06 -6.13 -12.70
CA GLU A 133 8.14 -5.48 -13.65
C GLU A 133 8.57 -5.70 -15.10
N ASP A 134 9.86 -5.63 -15.37
CA ASP A 134 10.43 -5.98 -16.67
C ASP A 134 11.40 -7.15 -16.55
N ILE A 135 11.20 -8.15 -17.38
CA ILE A 135 12.07 -9.33 -17.42
C ILE A 135 13.35 -8.95 -18.17
N ASN A 136 14.23 -8.22 -17.53
CA ASN A 136 15.62 -8.19 -17.91
C ASN A 136 16.42 -9.04 -16.90
N PRO A 137 16.75 -10.30 -17.25
CA PRO A 137 17.42 -11.22 -16.33
C PRO A 137 18.83 -10.76 -15.91
N GLU A 138 19.39 -9.74 -16.56
CA GLU A 138 20.70 -9.17 -16.20
C GLU A 138 20.60 -8.07 -15.15
N MET A 139 19.39 -7.63 -14.77
CA MET A 139 19.18 -6.39 -14.01
C MET A 139 18.50 -6.60 -12.66
N GLY A 140 18.84 -7.58 -11.86
CA GLY A 140 18.34 -7.73 -10.49
C GLY A 140 18.00 -9.15 -10.09
N LEU A 141 17.15 -9.27 -9.09
CA LEU A 141 16.67 -10.55 -8.59
C LEU A 141 15.74 -11.20 -9.64
N SER A 142 15.87 -12.51 -9.82
CA SER A 142 15.04 -13.27 -10.77
C SER A 142 13.65 -13.64 -10.22
N PHE A 143 13.23 -13.02 -9.10
CA PHE A 143 11.99 -13.30 -8.41
C PHE A 143 11.41 -12.02 -7.82
N SER A 144 10.08 -11.99 -7.66
CA SER A 144 9.40 -11.01 -6.83
C SER A 144 9.24 -11.54 -5.40
N SER A 145 9.34 -10.70 -4.39
CA SER A 145 9.31 -11.14 -3.00
C SER A 145 8.94 -10.01 -2.06
N ILE A 146 8.45 -10.33 -0.86
CA ILE A 146 8.59 -9.45 0.28
C ILE A 146 10.02 -9.57 0.80
N ILE A 147 10.66 -8.43 0.95
CA ILE A 147 12.02 -8.28 1.50
C ILE A 147 11.93 -7.44 2.77
N SER A 148 12.69 -7.76 3.81
CA SER A 148 12.87 -6.87 4.95
C SER A 148 14.26 -6.20 4.89
N ALA A 149 14.29 -4.90 5.14
CA ALA A 149 15.50 -4.17 5.47
C ALA A 149 15.55 -3.99 6.99
N GLU A 150 16.51 -4.62 7.63
CA GLU A 150 16.59 -4.70 9.09
C GLU A 150 17.77 -3.88 9.61
N LYS A 151 17.48 -3.04 10.62
CA LYS A 151 18.46 -2.18 11.22
C LYS A 151 19.45 -2.99 12.05
N GLN A 152 20.72 -2.91 11.69
CA GLN A 152 21.81 -3.59 12.39
C GLN A 152 22.32 -2.77 13.57
N LYS A 153 23.10 -3.38 14.46
CA LYS A 153 23.68 -2.72 15.64
C LYS A 153 24.55 -1.51 15.30
N ASP A 154 25.13 -1.46 14.12
CA ASP A 154 25.94 -0.34 13.63
C ASP A 154 25.12 0.77 12.94
N GLY A 155 23.79 0.64 12.95
CA GLY A 155 22.85 1.60 12.38
C GLY A 155 22.58 1.41 10.88
N ARG A 156 23.34 0.58 10.17
CA ARG A 156 23.08 0.24 8.77
C ARG A 156 21.92 -0.75 8.65
N TYR A 157 21.36 -0.84 7.45
CA TYR A 157 20.32 -1.81 7.15
C TYR A 157 20.88 -2.96 6.32
N LYS A 158 20.35 -4.17 6.56
CA LYS A 158 20.62 -5.36 5.76
C LYS A 158 19.32 -5.96 5.24
N ALA A 159 19.31 -6.33 3.95
CA ALA A 159 18.15 -6.95 3.33
C ALA A 159 18.11 -8.46 3.56
N PHE A 160 16.86 -8.98 3.71
CA PHE A 160 16.57 -10.41 3.82
C PHE A 160 15.32 -10.74 3.01
N ARG A 161 15.36 -11.80 2.22
CA ARG A 161 14.18 -12.33 1.53
C ARG A 161 13.22 -12.98 2.53
N ARG A 162 11.93 -12.65 2.46
CA ARG A 162 10.92 -13.09 3.43
C ARG A 162 9.83 -14.00 2.83
N THR A 163 9.53 -13.88 1.54
CA THR A 163 8.60 -14.77 0.86
C THR A 163 9.25 -15.51 -0.31
N PHE A 164 8.73 -16.70 -0.60
CA PHE A 164 9.21 -17.58 -1.67
C PHE A 164 8.04 -18.04 -2.57
N ASP A 165 6.84 -17.58 -2.27
CA ASP A 165 5.56 -17.96 -2.85
C ASP A 165 4.80 -16.77 -3.46
N THR A 166 5.45 -15.61 -3.58
CA THR A 166 4.89 -14.42 -4.21
C THR A 166 5.40 -14.24 -5.64
N SER A 167 4.51 -13.84 -6.56
CA SER A 167 4.87 -13.58 -7.96
C SER A 167 4.78 -12.10 -8.33
N MET A 168 3.85 -11.35 -7.74
CA MET A 168 3.74 -9.89 -7.88
C MET A 168 3.11 -9.30 -6.61
N PRO A 169 3.86 -9.26 -5.49
CA PRO A 169 3.37 -8.64 -4.28
C PRO A 169 3.23 -7.12 -4.47
N ASN A 170 2.18 -6.53 -3.91
CA ASN A 170 1.88 -5.11 -3.96
C ASN A 170 1.78 -4.55 -2.54
N GLY A 171 0.65 -3.98 -2.13
CA GLY A 171 0.46 -3.44 -0.80
C GLY A 171 0.78 -4.43 0.31
N LEU A 172 1.32 -3.96 1.41
CA LEU A 172 1.59 -4.74 2.60
C LEU A 172 1.31 -3.93 3.86
N LEU A 173 0.86 -4.61 4.91
CA LEU A 173 0.33 -3.99 6.11
C LEU A 173 0.51 -4.89 7.31
N PHE A 174 1.07 -4.39 8.40
CA PHE A 174 1.04 -5.11 9.68
C PHE A 174 -0.34 -4.99 10.33
N ASN A 175 -0.76 -6.02 11.08
CA ASN A 175 -1.84 -5.89 12.05
C ASN A 175 -1.37 -5.05 13.26
N GLU A 176 -2.26 -4.75 14.20
CA GLU A 176 -2.01 -3.82 15.32
C GLU A 176 -0.83 -4.22 16.21
N ASP A 177 -0.70 -5.50 16.55
CA ASP A 177 0.38 -6.02 17.40
C ASP A 177 1.61 -6.47 16.60
N GLN A 178 1.55 -6.31 15.26
CA GLN A 178 2.61 -6.64 14.32
C GLN A 178 3.00 -8.13 14.30
N SER A 179 2.12 -9.00 14.77
CA SER A 179 2.28 -10.46 14.71
C SER A 179 1.90 -11.06 13.35
N ILE A 180 1.17 -10.30 12.53
CA ILE A 180 0.70 -10.68 11.20
C ILE A 180 1.12 -9.60 10.19
N LEU A 181 1.63 -10.03 9.05
CA LEU A 181 1.79 -9.20 7.85
C LEU A 181 0.72 -9.61 6.83
N TYR A 182 -0.16 -8.68 6.47
CA TYR A 182 -1.05 -8.82 5.32
C TYR A 182 -0.31 -8.42 4.05
N VAL A 183 -0.50 -9.17 2.98
CA VAL A 183 0.15 -8.94 1.68
C VAL A 183 -0.88 -9.07 0.57
N ALA A 184 -0.95 -8.07 -0.29
CA ALA A 184 -1.66 -8.15 -1.56
C ALA A 184 -0.78 -8.89 -2.57
N GLN A 185 -1.19 -10.11 -2.93
CA GLN A 185 -0.64 -10.81 -4.09
C GLN A 185 -1.49 -10.41 -5.29
N SER A 186 -0.97 -9.56 -6.17
CA SER A 186 -1.75 -8.89 -7.23
C SER A 186 -1.12 -9.08 -8.60
N ASP A 187 -0.97 -10.32 -9.01
CA ASP A 187 -0.41 -10.65 -10.32
C ASP A 187 -1.49 -10.49 -11.40
N TYR A 188 -1.35 -9.47 -12.25
CA TYR A 188 -2.34 -9.10 -13.26
C TYR A 188 -2.35 -10.03 -14.48
N ARG A 189 -1.47 -11.01 -14.58
CA ARG A 189 -1.52 -12.03 -15.63
C ARG A 189 -2.74 -12.94 -15.42
N ALA A 190 -3.40 -13.33 -16.50
CA ALA A 190 -4.71 -13.99 -16.44
C ALA A 190 -4.73 -15.32 -15.70
N ASP A 191 -3.60 -16.01 -15.60
CA ASP A 191 -3.41 -17.32 -14.99
C ASP A 191 -2.74 -17.28 -13.61
N ARG A 192 -2.71 -16.10 -12.98
CA ARG A 192 -2.01 -15.89 -11.70
C ARG A 192 -2.97 -15.48 -10.60
N GLU A 193 -2.48 -15.66 -9.38
CA GLU A 193 -3.24 -15.41 -8.17
C GLU A 193 -3.37 -13.91 -7.88
N ARG A 194 -4.56 -13.52 -7.46
CA ARG A 194 -4.91 -12.20 -6.93
C ARG A 194 -5.58 -12.40 -5.59
N GLU A 195 -4.80 -12.27 -4.53
CA GLU A 195 -5.20 -12.71 -3.21
C GLU A 195 -4.83 -11.68 -2.14
N LEU A 196 -5.66 -11.58 -1.11
CA LEU A 196 -5.25 -11.06 0.18
C LEU A 196 -4.66 -12.23 0.97
N ARG A 197 -3.39 -12.13 1.30
CA ARG A 197 -2.67 -13.13 2.09
C ARG A 197 -2.32 -12.60 3.47
N SER A 198 -2.18 -13.50 4.44
CA SER A 198 -1.57 -13.21 5.73
C SER A 198 -0.40 -14.13 5.98
N TYR A 199 0.62 -13.58 6.65
CA TYR A 199 1.80 -14.30 7.11
C TYR A 199 1.99 -14.01 8.59
N LYS A 200 2.31 -15.02 9.38
CA LYS A 200 2.76 -14.83 10.75
C LYS A 200 4.17 -14.25 10.75
N VAL A 201 4.39 -13.21 11.51
CA VAL A 201 5.69 -12.58 11.70
C VAL A 201 6.35 -13.18 12.93
N ASN A 202 7.52 -13.80 12.75
CA ASN A 202 8.30 -14.38 13.82
C ASN A 202 9.22 -13.33 14.46
N GLU A 203 9.81 -13.64 15.62
CA GLU A 203 10.71 -12.72 16.36
C GLU A 203 11.94 -12.28 15.55
N ASP A 204 12.41 -13.12 14.64
CA ASP A 204 13.52 -12.86 13.71
C ASP A 204 13.09 -12.23 12.40
N ASN A 205 11.87 -11.69 12.33
CA ASN A 205 11.22 -11.13 11.15
C ASN A 205 11.00 -12.12 9.98
N SER A 206 11.27 -13.43 10.18
CA SER A 206 10.87 -14.42 9.18
C SER A 206 9.34 -14.53 9.11
N LEU A 207 8.83 -14.85 7.91
CA LEU A 207 7.42 -15.04 7.66
C LEU A 207 7.07 -16.52 7.56
N SER A 208 5.98 -16.93 8.18
CA SER A 208 5.51 -18.31 8.21
C SER A 208 3.98 -18.38 8.15
N GLU A 209 3.43 -19.58 8.16
CA GLU A 209 1.99 -19.85 8.26
C GLU A 209 1.14 -19.02 7.27
N MET A 210 1.56 -18.96 5.98
CA MET A 210 0.81 -18.27 4.94
C MET A 210 -0.63 -18.80 4.84
N LYS A 211 -1.59 -17.87 4.76
CA LYS A 211 -3.00 -18.16 4.50
C LYS A 211 -3.53 -17.23 3.44
N VAL A 212 -4.32 -17.77 2.52
CA VAL A 212 -5.15 -16.98 1.63
C VAL A 212 -6.41 -16.59 2.40
N LEU A 213 -6.60 -15.29 2.62
CA LEU A 213 -7.76 -14.74 3.31
C LEU A 213 -8.89 -14.44 2.34
N HIS A 214 -8.57 -13.92 1.15
CA HIS A 214 -9.55 -13.62 0.10
C HIS A 214 -8.93 -13.86 -1.27
N ASP A 215 -9.68 -14.51 -2.16
CA ASP A 215 -9.33 -14.74 -3.56
C ASP A 215 -10.23 -13.86 -4.44
N PHE A 216 -9.62 -12.99 -5.24
CA PHE A 216 -10.34 -12.10 -6.16
C PHE A 216 -10.65 -12.75 -7.49
N GLY A 217 -10.19 -13.98 -7.73
CA GLY A 217 -10.37 -14.67 -9.00
C GLY A 217 -9.79 -13.85 -10.17
N PRO A 218 -10.60 -13.57 -11.22
CA PRO A 218 -10.12 -12.85 -12.41
C PRO A 218 -10.06 -11.31 -12.21
N HIS A 219 -10.40 -10.80 -11.05
CA HIS A 219 -10.46 -9.35 -10.81
C HIS A 219 -9.10 -8.80 -10.33
N ARG A 220 -8.92 -7.50 -10.45
CA ARG A 220 -7.63 -6.83 -10.19
C ARG A 220 -7.03 -7.10 -8.80
N GLY A 221 -7.85 -7.35 -7.79
CA GLY A 221 -7.37 -7.53 -6.44
C GLY A 221 -7.02 -6.21 -5.75
N ILE A 222 -6.14 -6.28 -4.76
CA ILE A 222 -5.71 -5.14 -3.94
C ILE A 222 -4.47 -4.51 -4.56
N ASP A 223 -4.41 -3.17 -4.54
CA ASP A 223 -3.17 -2.42 -4.76
C ASP A 223 -2.56 -2.06 -3.40
N GLY A 224 -2.95 -0.97 -2.75
CA GLY A 224 -2.54 -0.62 -1.41
C GLY A 224 -3.65 -0.77 -0.37
N MET A 225 -3.30 -0.72 0.91
CA MET A 225 -4.25 -0.91 2.01
C MET A 225 -3.81 -0.24 3.30
N THR A 226 -4.77 0.02 4.19
CA THR A 226 -4.56 0.58 5.53
C THR A 226 -5.38 -0.17 6.57
N LEU A 227 -5.03 -0.02 7.85
CA LEU A 227 -5.86 -0.46 8.96
C LEU A 227 -6.83 0.64 9.40
N ALA A 228 -8.00 0.20 9.82
CA ALA A 228 -8.97 1.08 10.45
C ALA A 228 -9.68 0.38 11.61
N LYS A 229 -10.12 1.17 12.56
CA LYS A 229 -10.90 0.73 13.70
C LYS A 229 -12.31 1.31 13.61
N ASP A 230 -13.30 0.48 13.80
CA ASP A 230 -14.67 0.93 13.97
C ASP A 230 -14.93 1.30 15.45
N PRO A 231 -15.17 2.58 15.77
CA PRO A 231 -15.40 2.99 17.15
C PRO A 231 -16.69 2.44 17.76
N SER A 232 -17.64 2.00 16.93
CA SER A 232 -18.95 1.50 17.40
C SER A 232 -18.87 0.09 17.99
N ASN A 233 -18.01 -0.77 17.44
CA ASN A 233 -17.87 -2.17 17.83
C ASN A 233 -16.43 -2.54 18.25
N GLN A 234 -15.48 -1.61 18.09
CA GLN A 234 -14.04 -1.78 18.40
C GLN A 234 -13.32 -2.80 17.48
N GLU A 235 -13.99 -3.28 16.44
CA GLU A 235 -13.39 -4.19 15.47
C GLU A 235 -12.35 -3.47 14.58
N ILE A 236 -11.34 -4.23 14.17
CA ILE A 236 -10.28 -3.77 13.27
C ILE A 236 -10.52 -4.36 11.89
N TYR A 237 -10.44 -3.49 10.90
CA TYR A 237 -10.65 -3.81 9.50
C TYR A 237 -9.42 -3.52 8.65
N ILE A 238 -9.27 -4.31 7.59
CA ILE A 238 -8.36 -4.02 6.48
C ILE A 238 -9.17 -3.23 5.46
N VAL A 239 -8.76 -2.01 5.18
CA VAL A 239 -9.36 -1.12 4.18
C VAL A 239 -8.44 -1.06 2.97
N ALA A 240 -8.92 -1.52 1.82
CA ALA A 240 -8.09 -1.79 0.67
C ALA A 240 -8.58 -1.11 -0.61
N ALA A 241 -7.67 -0.53 -1.37
CA ALA A 241 -7.91 -0.06 -2.72
C ALA A 241 -7.96 -1.26 -3.68
N THR A 242 -9.14 -1.52 -4.26
CA THR A 242 -9.40 -2.67 -5.14
C THR A 242 -9.99 -2.23 -6.48
N GLY A 243 -9.92 -3.07 -7.49
CA GLY A 243 -10.44 -2.72 -8.81
C GLY A 243 -10.97 -3.90 -9.60
N TRP A 244 -11.57 -3.58 -10.75
CA TRP A 244 -12.05 -4.52 -11.75
C TRP A 244 -11.41 -4.17 -13.09
N GLU A 245 -10.82 -5.13 -13.78
CA GLU A 245 -10.04 -4.80 -14.98
C GLU A 245 -10.86 -4.72 -16.26
N ILE A 246 -11.86 -5.56 -16.48
CA ILE A 246 -12.38 -5.76 -17.85
C ILE A 246 -13.90 -5.61 -17.98
N SER A 247 -14.70 -5.88 -16.98
CA SER A 247 -16.15 -5.95 -17.13
C SER A 247 -16.95 -5.74 -15.85
N GLY A 248 -16.32 -5.18 -14.86
CA GLY A 248 -16.95 -4.93 -13.58
C GLY A 248 -17.26 -3.45 -13.34
N PRO A 249 -17.81 -3.14 -12.18
CA PRO A 249 -17.93 -1.77 -11.73
C PRO A 249 -16.52 -1.13 -11.63
N LYS A 250 -16.49 0.19 -11.52
CA LYS A 250 -15.27 0.99 -11.27
C LYS A 250 -14.47 0.45 -10.09
N GLY A 251 -13.33 1.07 -9.81
CA GLY A 251 -12.55 0.75 -8.62
C GLY A 251 -13.35 0.94 -7.34
N ASN A 252 -12.95 0.24 -6.30
CA ASN A 252 -13.63 0.25 -5.01
C ASN A 252 -12.63 0.44 -3.87
N ILE A 253 -13.12 0.95 -2.77
CA ILE A 253 -12.54 0.69 -1.46
C ILE A 253 -13.31 -0.48 -0.86
N THR A 254 -12.61 -1.57 -0.59
CA THR A 254 -13.18 -2.77 0.01
C THR A 254 -12.71 -2.91 1.46
N ILE A 255 -13.64 -3.14 2.36
CA ILE A 255 -13.39 -3.34 3.78
C ILE A 255 -13.47 -4.83 4.08
N PHE A 256 -12.42 -5.37 4.68
CA PHE A 256 -12.35 -6.77 5.10
C PHE A 256 -12.22 -6.87 6.61
N ASP A 257 -12.81 -7.90 7.20
CA ASP A 257 -12.43 -8.32 8.53
C ASP A 257 -11.03 -8.99 8.52
N LYS A 258 -10.49 -9.26 9.69
CA LYS A 258 -9.17 -9.92 9.85
C LYS A 258 -9.07 -11.33 9.24
N ASN A 259 -10.20 -11.94 8.87
CA ASN A 259 -10.26 -13.26 8.24
C ASN A 259 -10.44 -13.16 6.71
N GLY A 260 -10.47 -11.95 6.15
CA GLY A 260 -10.65 -11.71 4.71
C GLY A 260 -12.09 -11.75 4.22
N LYS A 261 -13.07 -11.79 5.13
CA LYS A 261 -14.47 -11.62 4.75
C LYS A 261 -14.72 -10.16 4.38
N VAL A 262 -15.31 -9.94 3.21
CA VAL A 262 -15.78 -8.61 2.80
C VAL A 262 -16.91 -8.16 3.71
N ILE A 263 -16.76 -7.00 4.32
CA ILE A 263 -17.76 -6.35 5.17
C ILE A 263 -18.53 -5.32 4.34
N GLU A 264 -17.81 -4.43 3.64
CA GLU A 264 -18.39 -3.37 2.82
C GLU A 264 -17.58 -3.12 1.56
N ARG A 265 -18.21 -2.50 0.55
CA ARG A 265 -17.56 -1.99 -0.66
C ARG A 265 -18.12 -0.62 -0.99
N HIS A 266 -17.23 0.32 -1.29
CA HIS A 266 -17.58 1.68 -1.68
C HIS A 266 -17.00 1.98 -3.06
N GLU A 267 -17.86 2.19 -4.05
CA GLU A 267 -17.43 2.51 -5.42
C GLU A 267 -16.74 3.88 -5.45
N THR A 268 -15.57 3.93 -6.10
CA THR A 268 -14.82 5.17 -6.32
C THR A 268 -15.15 5.76 -7.70
N PRO A 269 -15.01 7.07 -7.91
CA PRO A 269 -15.18 7.67 -9.24
C PRO A 269 -14.03 7.33 -10.22
N CYS A 270 -12.91 6.80 -9.73
CA CYS A 270 -11.81 6.29 -10.56
C CYS A 270 -11.94 4.79 -10.82
N GLU A 271 -11.34 4.31 -11.90
CA GLU A 271 -11.37 2.89 -12.24
C GLU A 271 -10.35 2.07 -11.43
N ARG A 272 -9.22 2.69 -11.10
CA ARG A 272 -8.09 2.01 -10.47
C ARG A 272 -7.52 2.81 -9.30
N PRO A 273 -8.21 2.77 -8.13
CA PRO A 273 -7.60 3.28 -6.91
C PRO A 273 -6.33 2.50 -6.62
N THR A 274 -5.28 3.19 -6.20
CA THR A 274 -3.96 2.60 -5.96
C THR A 274 -3.74 2.34 -4.47
N ASN A 275 -4.01 3.33 -3.62
CA ASN A 275 -3.75 3.18 -2.19
C ASN A 275 -4.71 4.07 -1.38
N CYS A 276 -4.75 3.89 -0.07
CA CYS A 276 -5.61 4.69 0.80
C CYS A 276 -5.04 4.85 2.21
N THR A 277 -5.46 5.91 2.88
CA THR A 277 -5.22 6.15 4.30
C THR A 277 -6.41 6.84 4.94
N ILE A 278 -6.61 6.69 6.26
CA ILE A 278 -7.70 7.32 6.99
C ILE A 278 -7.14 8.28 8.03
N ILE A 279 -7.60 9.52 7.99
CA ILE A 279 -7.21 10.61 8.88
C ILE A 279 -8.47 11.38 9.27
N ASP A 280 -8.68 11.60 10.57
CA ASP A 280 -9.80 12.40 11.08
C ASP A 280 -11.16 12.00 10.48
N LYS A 281 -11.47 10.70 10.46
CA LYS A 281 -12.72 10.15 9.88
C LYS A 281 -12.93 10.50 8.41
N LYS A 282 -11.84 10.62 7.67
CA LYS A 282 -11.84 10.78 6.22
C LYS A 282 -10.89 9.79 5.60
N ILE A 283 -11.36 9.08 4.59
CA ILE A 283 -10.50 8.27 3.76
C ILE A 283 -9.98 9.09 2.59
N TYR A 284 -8.67 9.05 2.39
CA TYR A 284 -7.98 9.64 1.24
C TYR A 284 -7.51 8.51 0.34
N VAL A 285 -7.77 8.66 -0.96
CA VAL A 285 -7.50 7.60 -1.95
C VAL A 285 -6.72 8.17 -3.12
N THR A 286 -5.63 7.53 -3.47
CA THR A 286 -4.84 7.79 -4.67
C THR A 286 -5.28 6.90 -5.84
N SER A 287 -4.89 7.21 -7.07
CA SER A 287 -5.31 6.44 -8.25
C SER A 287 -4.28 6.43 -9.38
N ILE A 288 -4.38 5.44 -10.27
CA ILE A 288 -3.58 5.38 -11.50
C ILE A 288 -3.90 6.57 -12.42
N GLU A 289 -5.12 7.08 -12.39
CA GLU A 289 -5.54 8.24 -13.16
C GLU A 289 -5.01 9.58 -12.61
N GLY A 290 -4.33 9.57 -11.46
CA GLY A 290 -3.70 10.75 -10.87
C GLY A 290 -4.64 11.60 -10.01
N HIS A 291 -5.64 10.99 -9.40
CA HIS A 291 -6.53 11.64 -8.46
C HIS A 291 -6.02 11.57 -7.02
N LEU A 292 -6.44 12.53 -6.21
CA LEU A 292 -6.52 12.42 -4.76
C LEU A 292 -7.98 12.61 -4.38
N LEU A 293 -8.62 11.52 -4.00
CA LEU A 293 -10.03 11.50 -3.61
C LEU A 293 -10.16 11.56 -2.09
N VAL A 294 -11.29 12.06 -1.61
CA VAL A 294 -11.66 12.03 -0.19
C VAL A 294 -13.13 11.70 -0.02
N ALA A 295 -13.43 10.90 1.01
CA ALA A 295 -14.79 10.68 1.49
C ALA A 295 -14.82 10.70 3.03
N GLU A 296 -15.97 11.07 3.61
CA GLU A 296 -16.23 10.90 5.04
C GLU A 296 -16.42 9.41 5.33
N THR A 297 -15.95 8.97 6.50
CA THR A 297 -16.11 7.60 7.03
C THR A 297 -16.33 7.65 8.54
N ASP A 298 -16.97 6.63 9.10
CA ASP A 298 -17.11 6.46 10.56
C ASP A 298 -15.91 5.75 11.19
N LEU A 299 -14.96 5.26 10.37
CA LEU A 299 -13.79 4.54 10.81
C LEU A 299 -12.68 5.48 11.29
N ASP A 300 -11.94 5.05 12.29
CA ASP A 300 -10.71 5.69 12.75
C ASP A 300 -9.50 5.01 12.10
N GLY A 301 -8.59 5.78 11.49
CA GLY A 301 -7.34 5.26 10.95
C GLY A 301 -6.39 4.80 12.05
N LEU A 302 -5.71 3.69 11.80
CA LEU A 302 -4.67 3.17 12.68
C LEU A 302 -3.31 3.39 11.98
N LEU A 303 -2.65 4.47 12.35
CA LEU A 303 -1.36 4.87 11.78
C LEU A 303 -0.24 4.56 12.77
N LEU A 304 0.93 4.19 12.24
CA LEU A 304 2.11 4.01 13.07
C LEU A 304 2.66 5.36 13.56
N TYR A 305 2.51 6.40 12.76
CA TYR A 305 2.94 7.76 13.04
C TYR A 305 2.00 8.77 12.38
N PRO A 306 1.76 9.95 12.98
CA PRO A 306 1.96 10.22 14.43
C PRO A 306 0.95 9.45 15.26
N ASN A 307 1.33 9.10 16.50
CA ASN A 307 0.46 8.42 17.47
C ASN A 307 -0.46 9.40 18.17
#